data_dc15da66ccf02118df806b009c66f67b
#
_entry.id   dc15da66ccf02118df806b009c66f67b
#
_cell.length_a   1.000
_cell.length_b   1.000
_cell.length_c   1.000
_cell.angle_alpha   90.00
_cell.angle_beta   90.00
_cell.angle_gamma   90.00
#
_symmetry.space_group_name_H-M   'P 1'
#
loop_
_entity.id
_entity.type
_entity.pdbx_description
1 polymer ?
#
loop_
_entity_poly.entity_id
_entity_poly.type
_entity_poly.pdbx_seq_one_letter_code
_entity_poly.pdbx_strand_id
1 'polypeptide(L)'
;MRYQNILFLFGIISLAFCSIELKKSNDDKMYFQLNNLTGGKYASNQIYYCILGYNNNNELVYVDKNGNANLATLDKNTIKKGDRMCADICYTLEEDNFIYMPDIISGRMYIGYGEMVYVTFNQAADGRIGYAGPDLNNPTDPNQDVLFEFLEFTIKNKEYWGNTSRVDFFTFPIVTRLFGYDGYDGGQHYDKYDRTVGDVGTRDEIFTAYKNEVPDEYKTLLTDKRIMAPCKLTFNEGQIYGHYFDNYVNEFWSKYINEELVFTCDAGVFHGKVQGDAMIFTAEGDSQTYTVYKPTTQDVLEGKGNFNKGNSKELVIEAQLCAAFNRGVATTPNNFNNEDEYYKNNVANFYAGFFHRHAIDGYAYGFCYDDVFDHSTLLHFTNPTGLIIDLKW
;
A
#
# COMPACT_ATOMS: atom_id res chain seq x y z
N MET A 1 53.97 -20.66 22.36
CA MET A 1 52.61 -20.21 22.45
C MET A 1 51.97 -20.37 21.08
N ARG A 2 50.99 -21.30 20.99
CA ARG A 2 50.34 -21.66 19.71
C ARG A 2 49.13 -20.76 19.50
N TYR A 3 49.09 -20.03 18.38
CA TYR A 3 47.88 -19.36 17.91
C TYR A 3 47.02 -20.38 17.18
N GLN A 4 45.80 -20.65 17.65
CA GLN A 4 44.78 -21.41 16.95
C GLN A 4 44.06 -20.46 15.99
N ASN A 5 44.12 -20.80 14.69
CA ASN A 5 43.31 -20.18 13.64
C ASN A 5 41.88 -20.72 13.74
N ILE A 6 40.92 -19.83 14.01
CA ILE A 6 39.49 -20.10 13.86
C ILE A 6 39.12 -19.74 12.42
N LEU A 7 38.88 -20.76 11.61
CA LEU A 7 38.32 -20.62 10.25
C LEU A 7 36.81 -20.32 10.40
N PHE A 8 36.40 -19.11 10.06
CA PHE A 8 34.99 -18.81 9.83
C PHE A 8 34.60 -19.33 8.45
N LEU A 9 33.77 -20.38 8.41
CA LEU A 9 33.14 -20.88 7.21
C LEU A 9 31.99 -19.93 6.85
N PHE A 10 32.24 -19.03 5.89
CA PHE A 10 31.14 -18.30 5.23
C PHE A 10 30.43 -19.27 4.29
N GLY A 11 29.25 -19.73 4.71
CA GLY A 11 28.32 -20.45 3.83
C GLY A 11 27.80 -19.49 2.77
N ILE A 12 28.33 -19.59 1.55
CA ILE A 12 27.74 -18.93 0.38
C ILE A 12 26.43 -19.64 0.10
N ILE A 13 25.31 -19.03 0.50
CA ILE A 13 23.99 -19.41 0.03
C ILE A 13 23.93 -18.95 -1.43
N SER A 14 24.20 -19.86 -2.34
CA SER A 14 23.94 -19.67 -3.76
C SER A 14 22.44 -19.54 -3.97
N LEU A 15 21.94 -18.32 -4.05
CA LEU A 15 20.62 -18.04 -4.62
C LEU A 15 20.67 -18.49 -6.07
N ALA A 16 20.09 -19.63 -6.35
CA ALA A 16 19.83 -20.09 -7.71
C ALA A 16 18.84 -19.08 -8.34
N PHE A 17 19.35 -18.05 -8.97
CA PHE A 17 18.57 -17.29 -9.93
C PHE A 17 18.24 -18.25 -11.07
N CYS A 18 17.03 -18.80 -11.04
CA CYS A 18 16.44 -19.39 -12.21
C CYS A 18 16.39 -18.28 -13.25
N SER A 19 17.22 -18.36 -14.29
CA SER A 19 17.17 -17.46 -15.43
C SER A 19 15.86 -17.73 -16.15
N ILE A 20 14.81 -16.98 -15.75
CA ILE A 20 13.56 -16.92 -16.50
C ILE A 20 13.90 -16.25 -17.82
N GLU A 21 13.84 -16.99 -18.92
CA GLU A 21 13.86 -16.39 -20.25
C GLU A 21 12.72 -15.37 -20.30
N LEU A 22 13.08 -14.09 -20.34
CA LEU A 22 12.14 -12.99 -20.48
C LEU A 22 11.46 -13.15 -21.85
N LYS A 23 10.25 -13.69 -21.86
CA LYS A 23 9.44 -13.74 -23.07
C LYS A 23 9.16 -12.31 -23.51
N LYS A 24 9.56 -11.95 -24.72
CA LYS A 24 9.19 -10.69 -25.35
C LYS A 24 7.67 -10.67 -25.50
N SER A 25 7.00 -9.59 -25.06
CA SER A 25 5.55 -9.49 -25.19
C SER A 25 5.10 -9.64 -26.65
N ASN A 26 4.12 -10.49 -26.91
CA ASN A 26 3.32 -10.38 -28.12
C ASN A 26 2.39 -9.18 -27.90
N ASP A 27 2.32 -8.28 -28.87
CA ASP A 27 1.36 -7.17 -28.93
C ASP A 27 1.58 -5.94 -28.00
N ASP A 28 2.81 -5.54 -27.69
CA ASP A 28 3.05 -4.28 -26.95
C ASP A 28 2.36 -4.19 -25.55
N LYS A 29 1.88 -5.31 -25.00
CA LYS A 29 1.24 -5.38 -23.68
C LYS A 29 2.23 -5.85 -22.62
N MET A 30 2.21 -5.20 -21.45
CA MET A 30 2.91 -5.77 -20.29
C MET A 30 2.21 -7.04 -19.80
N TYR A 31 2.92 -7.84 -19.02
CA TYR A 31 2.34 -9.01 -18.39
C TYR A 31 2.50 -8.98 -16.85
N PHE A 32 1.60 -9.68 -16.17
CA PHE A 32 1.77 -10.07 -14.77
C PHE A 32 2.15 -11.54 -14.71
N GLN A 33 3.16 -11.85 -13.91
CA GLN A 33 3.58 -13.23 -13.63
C GLN A 33 3.56 -13.45 -12.11
N LEU A 34 2.72 -14.40 -11.66
CA LEU A 34 2.59 -14.76 -10.26
C LEU A 34 3.39 -16.02 -9.97
N ASN A 35 4.31 -15.95 -9.02
CA ASN A 35 5.15 -17.07 -8.61
C ASN A 35 4.71 -17.59 -7.24
N ASN A 36 4.43 -18.89 -7.14
CA ASN A 36 4.18 -19.54 -5.87
C ASN A 36 5.49 -19.84 -5.15
N LEU A 37 5.87 -18.97 -4.22
CA LEU A 37 7.05 -19.11 -3.36
C LEU A 37 6.65 -19.38 -1.90
N THR A 38 5.52 -20.05 -1.67
CA THR A 38 5.01 -20.37 -0.33
C THR A 38 5.77 -21.50 0.36
N GLY A 39 6.85 -22.01 -0.23
CA GLY A 39 7.62 -23.12 0.32
C GLY A 39 6.82 -24.43 0.41
N GLY A 40 5.78 -24.60 -0.40
CA GLY A 40 4.91 -25.77 -0.40
C GLY A 40 3.76 -25.70 0.63
N LYS A 41 3.60 -24.57 1.33
CA LYS A 41 2.47 -24.38 2.26
C LYS A 41 1.12 -24.40 1.55
N TYR A 42 1.05 -23.80 0.36
CA TYR A 42 -0.12 -23.82 -0.51
C TYR A 42 0.28 -24.33 -1.89
N ALA A 43 -0.47 -25.29 -2.44
CA ALA A 43 -0.33 -25.69 -3.82
C ALA A 43 -0.91 -24.59 -4.75
N SER A 44 -0.51 -24.58 -6.02
CA SER A 44 -0.95 -23.54 -6.97
C SER A 44 -2.46 -23.52 -7.20
N ASN A 45 -3.15 -24.64 -7.05
CA ASN A 45 -4.62 -24.71 -7.07
C ASN A 45 -5.30 -24.25 -5.77
N GLN A 46 -4.53 -23.84 -4.76
CA GLN A 46 -5.01 -23.27 -3.50
C GLN A 46 -4.67 -21.77 -3.38
N ILE A 47 -4.06 -21.20 -4.41
CA ILE A 47 -3.77 -19.77 -4.49
C ILE A 47 -4.66 -19.19 -5.58
N TYR A 48 -5.55 -18.29 -5.17
CA TYR A 48 -6.56 -17.67 -6.01
C TYR A 48 -6.20 -16.22 -6.28
N TYR A 49 -6.53 -15.73 -7.48
CA TYR A 49 -6.48 -14.30 -7.77
C TYR A 49 -7.73 -13.88 -8.53
N CYS A 50 -8.10 -12.61 -8.37
CA CYS A 50 -9.06 -11.94 -9.24
C CYS A 50 -8.63 -10.49 -9.46
N ILE A 51 -8.87 -10.00 -10.69
CA ILE A 51 -8.46 -8.65 -11.10
C ILE A 51 -9.70 -7.90 -11.56
N LEU A 52 -9.91 -6.69 -11.02
CA LEU A 52 -11.01 -5.82 -11.41
C LEU A 52 -10.57 -4.36 -11.38
N GLY A 53 -11.27 -3.51 -12.12
CA GLY A 53 -10.99 -2.08 -12.25
C GLY A 53 -11.89 -1.46 -13.30
N TYR A 54 -11.48 -0.34 -13.86
CA TYR A 54 -12.29 0.38 -14.84
C TYR A 54 -11.61 0.41 -16.22
N ASN A 55 -12.40 0.30 -17.27
CA ASN A 55 -11.93 0.53 -18.63
C ASN A 55 -11.87 2.04 -18.94
N ASN A 56 -11.43 2.39 -20.15
CA ASN A 56 -11.34 3.79 -20.60
C ASN A 56 -12.69 4.52 -20.68
N ASN A 57 -13.82 3.81 -20.66
CA ASN A 57 -15.17 4.37 -20.62
C ASN A 57 -15.70 4.53 -19.19
N ASN A 58 -14.86 4.29 -18.18
CA ASN A 58 -15.25 4.30 -16.76
C ASN A 58 -16.33 3.25 -16.41
N GLU A 59 -16.32 2.12 -17.12
CA GLU A 59 -17.15 0.96 -16.83
C GLU A 59 -16.36 -0.06 -16.02
N LEU A 60 -16.98 -0.67 -15.01
CA LEU A 60 -16.35 -1.72 -14.21
C LEU A 60 -16.11 -2.96 -15.06
N VAL A 61 -14.88 -3.45 -15.05
CA VAL A 61 -14.45 -4.66 -15.74
C VAL A 61 -13.71 -5.60 -14.77
N TYR A 62 -13.71 -6.89 -15.10
CA TYR A 62 -12.77 -7.87 -14.53
C TYR A 62 -11.88 -8.44 -15.65
N VAL A 63 -10.66 -8.82 -15.30
CA VAL A 63 -9.71 -9.43 -16.23
C VAL A 63 -9.77 -10.94 -16.08
N ASP A 64 -10.06 -11.65 -17.19
CA ASP A 64 -10.04 -13.12 -17.20
C ASP A 64 -8.60 -13.67 -17.31
N LYS A 65 -8.44 -14.98 -17.12
CA LYS A 65 -7.13 -15.65 -17.21
C LYS A 65 -6.43 -15.49 -18.58
N ASN A 66 -7.17 -15.17 -19.64
CA ASN A 66 -6.61 -14.92 -20.97
C ASN A 66 -6.20 -13.45 -21.18
N GLY A 67 -6.35 -12.59 -20.16
CA GLY A 67 -6.03 -11.16 -20.26
C GLY A 67 -7.10 -10.32 -20.96
N ASN A 68 -8.36 -10.79 -21.05
CA ASN A 68 -9.45 -10.00 -21.60
C ASN A 68 -10.13 -9.19 -20.50
N ALA A 69 -10.35 -7.89 -20.74
CA ALA A 69 -11.20 -7.06 -19.91
C ALA A 69 -12.68 -7.30 -20.29
N ASN A 70 -13.41 -7.94 -19.39
CA ASN A 70 -14.83 -8.26 -19.55
C ASN A 70 -15.66 -7.32 -18.69
N LEU A 71 -16.79 -6.81 -19.21
CA LEU A 71 -17.70 -5.98 -18.42
C LEU A 71 -18.23 -6.76 -17.21
N ALA A 72 -18.21 -6.12 -16.05
CA ALA A 72 -18.85 -6.65 -14.87
C ALA A 72 -20.37 -6.61 -15.04
N THR A 73 -21.03 -7.73 -14.76
CA THR A 73 -22.48 -7.87 -14.88
C THR A 73 -23.05 -8.65 -13.70
N LEU A 74 -24.30 -8.40 -13.31
CA LEU A 74 -24.92 -9.00 -12.12
C LEU A 74 -25.06 -10.52 -12.20
N ASP A 75 -25.19 -11.08 -13.41
CA ASP A 75 -25.27 -12.52 -13.68
C ASP A 75 -23.98 -13.28 -13.32
N LYS A 76 -22.85 -12.58 -13.14
CA LYS A 76 -21.62 -13.16 -12.62
C LYS A 76 -21.68 -13.51 -11.13
N ASN A 77 -22.63 -12.96 -10.36
CA ASN A 77 -22.83 -13.29 -8.97
C ASN A 77 -23.45 -14.69 -8.79
N THR A 78 -22.69 -15.74 -9.04
CA THR A 78 -23.14 -17.14 -9.03
C THR A 78 -22.64 -17.95 -7.84
N ILE A 79 -21.64 -17.46 -7.12
CA ILE A 79 -21.02 -18.16 -6.00
C ILE A 79 -21.68 -17.75 -4.69
N LYS A 80 -22.31 -18.70 -4.00
CA LYS A 80 -22.91 -18.44 -2.68
C LYS A 80 -21.88 -18.57 -1.57
N LYS A 81 -21.71 -17.51 -0.75
CA LYS A 81 -20.93 -17.53 0.49
C LYS A 81 -21.74 -16.90 1.63
N GLY A 82 -22.11 -17.72 2.60
CA GLY A 82 -23.08 -17.29 3.62
C GLY A 82 -24.41 -16.86 2.97
N ASP A 83 -24.85 -15.66 3.28
CA ASP A 83 -26.09 -15.09 2.70
C ASP A 83 -25.82 -14.23 1.45
N ARG A 84 -24.57 -14.12 0.99
CA ARG A 84 -24.21 -13.31 -0.18
C ARG A 84 -24.03 -14.16 -1.43
N MET A 85 -24.40 -13.57 -2.56
CA MET A 85 -24.06 -14.06 -3.89
C MET A 85 -22.87 -13.25 -4.41
N CYS A 86 -21.75 -13.93 -4.69
CA CYS A 86 -20.47 -13.35 -5.06
C CYS A 86 -20.14 -13.66 -6.53
N ALA A 87 -19.32 -12.80 -7.13
CA ALA A 87 -18.95 -12.91 -8.52
C ALA A 87 -17.96 -14.07 -8.77
N ASP A 88 -18.23 -14.86 -9.79
CA ASP A 88 -17.35 -15.92 -10.29
C ASP A 88 -16.35 -15.32 -11.29
N ILE A 89 -15.27 -14.77 -10.75
CA ILE A 89 -14.23 -14.06 -11.51
C ILE A 89 -12.81 -14.37 -11.00
N CYS A 90 -12.69 -15.34 -10.10
CA CYS A 90 -11.39 -15.74 -9.55
C CYS A 90 -10.84 -16.96 -10.30
N TYR A 91 -9.54 -17.00 -10.43
CA TYR A 91 -8.76 -18.07 -11.04
C TYR A 91 -7.69 -18.56 -10.08
N THR A 92 -7.21 -19.79 -10.26
CA THR A 92 -6.09 -20.33 -9.50
C THR A 92 -4.78 -20.15 -10.26
N LEU A 93 -3.63 -20.16 -9.55
CA LEU A 93 -2.31 -20.14 -10.23
C LEU A 93 -2.05 -21.41 -11.05
N GLU A 94 -2.75 -22.52 -10.75
CA GLU A 94 -2.66 -23.74 -11.57
C GLU A 94 -3.35 -23.56 -12.93
N GLU A 95 -4.44 -22.78 -12.97
CA GLU A 95 -5.15 -22.48 -14.24
C GLU A 95 -4.35 -21.55 -15.14
N ASP A 96 -3.82 -20.48 -14.57
CA ASP A 96 -2.88 -19.57 -15.23
C ASP A 96 -2.14 -18.71 -14.19
N ASN A 97 -0.86 -18.54 -14.37
CA ASN A 97 -0.01 -17.67 -13.54
C ASN A 97 0.70 -16.57 -14.37
N PHE A 98 0.33 -16.42 -15.64
CA PHE A 98 0.94 -15.49 -16.59
C PHE A 98 -0.13 -14.80 -17.43
N ILE A 99 -0.36 -13.51 -17.21
CA ILE A 99 -1.48 -12.77 -17.77
C ILE A 99 -0.97 -11.56 -18.55
N TYR A 100 -1.27 -11.46 -19.85
CA TYR A 100 -1.09 -10.21 -20.59
C TYR A 100 -2.17 -9.22 -20.18
N MET A 101 -1.74 -8.09 -19.60
CA MET A 101 -2.66 -7.13 -19.02
C MET A 101 -3.25 -6.18 -20.07
N PRO A 102 -4.57 -5.95 -20.04
CA PRO A 102 -5.19 -4.86 -20.77
C PRO A 102 -4.95 -3.52 -20.07
N ASP A 103 -5.27 -2.41 -20.75
CA ASP A 103 -5.47 -1.14 -20.05
C ASP A 103 -6.55 -1.31 -18.98
N ILE A 104 -6.26 -0.89 -17.77
CA ILE A 104 -7.16 -0.92 -16.61
C ILE A 104 -6.84 0.22 -15.66
N ILE A 105 -7.84 0.98 -15.27
CA ILE A 105 -7.72 2.17 -14.41
C ILE A 105 -8.24 1.81 -13.01
N SER A 106 -7.57 2.28 -11.96
CA SER A 106 -7.90 1.98 -10.56
C SER A 106 -8.09 0.47 -10.37
N GLY A 107 -7.18 -0.31 -10.97
CA GLY A 107 -7.18 -1.76 -10.90
C GLY A 107 -6.83 -2.26 -9.51
N ARG A 108 -7.46 -3.36 -9.11
CA ARG A 108 -7.12 -4.08 -7.89
C ARG A 108 -7.02 -5.57 -8.21
N MET A 109 -5.89 -6.17 -7.84
CA MET A 109 -5.71 -7.62 -7.84
C MET A 109 -5.81 -8.12 -6.41
N TYR A 110 -6.83 -8.89 -6.11
CA TYR A 110 -6.92 -9.64 -4.85
C TYR A 110 -6.26 -10.99 -5.01
N ILE A 111 -5.55 -11.43 -3.98
CA ILE A 111 -4.86 -12.73 -3.92
C ILE A 111 -5.28 -13.41 -2.64
N GLY A 112 -5.84 -14.62 -2.73
CA GLY A 112 -6.34 -15.40 -1.61
C GLY A 112 -5.61 -16.74 -1.47
N TYR A 113 -5.31 -17.15 -0.23
CA TYR A 113 -4.71 -18.44 0.07
C TYR A 113 -5.71 -19.40 0.72
N GLY A 114 -5.81 -20.61 0.18
CA GLY A 114 -6.74 -21.64 0.62
C GLY A 114 -8.18 -21.43 0.17
N GLU A 115 -8.56 -20.19 -0.07
CA GLU A 115 -9.91 -19.78 -0.47
C GLU A 115 -9.84 -18.53 -1.36
N MET A 116 -10.80 -18.37 -2.28
CA MET A 116 -10.91 -17.18 -3.13
C MET A 116 -11.34 -15.95 -2.32
N VAL A 117 -11.04 -14.75 -2.81
CA VAL A 117 -11.59 -13.51 -2.28
C VAL A 117 -12.96 -13.25 -2.86
N TYR A 118 -13.93 -12.98 -2.00
CA TYR A 118 -15.33 -12.78 -2.39
C TYR A 118 -15.62 -11.32 -2.66
N VAL A 119 -16.01 -11.01 -3.88
CA VAL A 119 -16.54 -9.70 -4.29
C VAL A 119 -17.95 -9.87 -4.83
N THR A 120 -18.79 -8.85 -4.67
CA THR A 120 -20.19 -8.88 -5.16
C THR A 120 -20.40 -7.71 -6.09
N PHE A 121 -20.85 -7.95 -7.31
CA PHE A 121 -21.27 -6.87 -8.20
C PHE A 121 -22.65 -6.36 -7.79
N ASN A 122 -22.80 -5.04 -7.81
CA ASN A 122 -24.06 -4.37 -7.50
C ASN A 122 -24.37 -3.28 -8.54
N GLN A 123 -25.61 -2.88 -8.61
CA GLN A 123 -26.05 -1.82 -9.50
C GLN A 123 -26.51 -0.62 -8.68
N ALA A 124 -25.93 0.54 -8.96
CA ALA A 124 -26.36 1.80 -8.40
C ALA A 124 -27.69 2.26 -8.99
N ALA A 125 -28.35 3.22 -8.36
CA ALA A 125 -29.65 3.75 -8.80
C ALA A 125 -29.61 4.39 -10.19
N ASP A 126 -28.43 4.86 -10.62
CA ASP A 126 -28.20 5.42 -11.96
C ASP A 126 -27.89 4.35 -13.03
N GLY A 127 -27.95 3.07 -12.65
CA GLY A 127 -27.73 1.94 -13.55
C GLY A 127 -26.25 1.50 -13.66
N ARG A 128 -25.30 2.24 -13.11
CA ARG A 128 -23.87 1.85 -13.15
C ARG A 128 -23.62 0.62 -12.30
N ILE A 129 -22.77 -0.25 -12.81
CA ILE A 129 -22.29 -1.42 -12.06
C ILE A 129 -21.08 -1.01 -11.20
N GLY A 130 -21.15 -1.33 -9.94
CA GLY A 130 -20.07 -1.23 -8.98
C GLY A 130 -19.79 -2.58 -8.33
N TYR A 131 -18.90 -2.64 -7.36
CA TYR A 131 -18.65 -3.84 -6.56
C TYR A 131 -18.49 -3.53 -5.09
N ALA A 132 -18.87 -4.49 -4.26
CA ALA A 132 -18.50 -4.56 -2.85
C ALA A 132 -17.34 -5.58 -2.73
N GLY A 133 -16.19 -5.08 -2.34
CA GLY A 133 -15.01 -5.90 -1.98
C GLY A 133 -14.99 -6.27 -0.51
N PRO A 134 -13.88 -6.85 -0.02
CA PRO A 134 -13.69 -7.17 1.38
C PRO A 134 -13.82 -5.93 2.29
N ASP A 135 -14.58 -6.08 3.37
CA ASP A 135 -14.71 -5.11 4.45
C ASP A 135 -14.49 -5.79 5.81
N LEU A 136 -13.27 -5.76 6.30
CA LEU A 136 -12.89 -6.41 7.55
C LEU A 136 -13.46 -5.71 8.80
N ASN A 137 -14.01 -4.49 8.67
CA ASN A 137 -14.75 -3.83 9.74
C ASN A 137 -16.19 -4.36 9.87
N ASN A 138 -16.72 -5.01 8.84
CA ASN A 138 -18.01 -5.66 8.87
C ASN A 138 -17.89 -7.13 9.34
N PRO A 139 -18.33 -7.49 10.53
CA PRO A 139 -18.18 -8.84 11.07
C PRO A 139 -18.94 -9.91 10.28
N THR A 140 -19.84 -9.52 9.39
CA THR A 140 -20.58 -10.44 8.49
C THR A 140 -20.00 -10.50 7.08
N ASP A 141 -18.86 -9.85 6.84
CA ASP A 141 -18.22 -9.92 5.51
C ASP A 141 -17.73 -11.34 5.21
N PRO A 142 -17.98 -11.89 4.02
CA PRO A 142 -17.58 -13.24 3.65
C PRO A 142 -16.06 -13.45 3.66
N ASN A 143 -15.26 -12.39 3.69
CA ASN A 143 -13.79 -12.44 3.68
C ASN A 143 -13.15 -12.38 5.07
N GLN A 144 -13.92 -12.36 6.15
CA GLN A 144 -13.37 -12.29 7.52
C GLN A 144 -12.32 -13.38 7.78
N ASP A 145 -12.57 -14.58 7.27
CA ASP A 145 -11.71 -15.74 7.46
C ASP A 145 -10.74 -16.01 6.31
N VAL A 146 -10.89 -15.34 5.18
CA VAL A 146 -10.03 -15.51 4.01
C VAL A 146 -8.68 -14.88 4.25
N LEU A 147 -7.60 -15.63 4.06
CA LEU A 147 -6.24 -15.09 4.07
C LEU A 147 -5.98 -14.44 2.72
N PHE A 148 -5.97 -13.10 2.67
CA PHE A 148 -5.81 -12.40 1.40
C PHE A 148 -4.93 -11.16 1.54
N GLU A 149 -4.39 -10.76 0.41
CA GLU A 149 -3.69 -9.52 0.15
C GLU A 149 -4.20 -8.90 -1.15
N PHE A 150 -3.79 -7.67 -1.44
CA PHE A 150 -4.11 -7.03 -2.71
C PHE A 150 -3.01 -6.11 -3.21
N LEU A 151 -2.99 -5.91 -4.53
CA LEU A 151 -2.20 -4.89 -5.21
C LEU A 151 -3.17 -3.89 -5.83
N GLU A 152 -2.79 -2.61 -5.79
CA GLU A 152 -3.50 -1.53 -6.49
C GLU A 152 -2.65 -1.03 -7.64
N PHE A 153 -3.27 -0.81 -8.81
CA PHE A 153 -2.52 -0.38 -9.98
C PHE A 153 -3.39 0.31 -11.04
N THR A 154 -2.73 1.03 -11.92
CA THR A 154 -3.30 1.54 -13.18
C THR A 154 -2.35 1.18 -14.30
N ILE A 155 -2.89 0.63 -15.39
CA ILE A 155 -2.20 0.43 -16.66
C ILE A 155 -2.97 1.22 -17.70
N LYS A 156 -2.31 2.21 -18.29
CA LYS A 156 -2.93 3.05 -19.31
C LYS A 156 -1.86 3.57 -20.28
N ASN A 157 -2.13 3.46 -21.58
CA ASN A 157 -1.24 4.00 -22.61
C ASN A 157 0.22 3.53 -22.46
N LYS A 158 0.44 2.24 -22.15
CA LYS A 158 1.77 1.66 -21.88
C LYS A 158 2.48 2.25 -20.65
N GLU A 159 1.77 2.73 -19.69
CA GLU A 159 2.29 3.24 -18.44
C GLU A 159 1.70 2.42 -17.29
N TYR A 160 2.53 2.03 -16.34
CA TYR A 160 2.16 1.31 -15.13
C TYR A 160 2.39 2.19 -13.90
N TRP A 161 1.41 2.24 -13.04
CA TRP A 161 1.46 2.77 -11.69
C TRP A 161 0.87 1.72 -10.75
N GLY A 162 1.57 1.34 -9.71
CA GLY A 162 0.99 0.38 -8.76
C GLY A 162 1.85 0.15 -7.54
N ASN A 163 1.22 -0.38 -6.49
CA ASN A 163 1.86 -0.65 -5.21
C ASN A 163 1.27 -1.89 -4.54
N THR A 164 2.02 -2.42 -3.57
CA THR A 164 1.50 -3.25 -2.49
C THR A 164 1.16 -2.35 -1.31
N SER A 165 -0.01 -2.51 -0.70
CA SER A 165 -0.50 -1.64 0.36
C SER A 165 -0.52 -2.37 1.71
N ARG A 166 -0.15 -1.64 2.78
CA ARG A 166 -0.31 -2.04 4.17
C ARG A 166 -1.23 -1.09 4.93
N VAL A 167 -1.94 -0.23 4.22
CA VAL A 167 -2.85 0.78 4.79
C VAL A 167 -4.01 0.16 5.56
N ASP A 168 -4.43 -1.06 5.18
CA ASP A 168 -5.52 -1.77 5.83
C ASP A 168 -5.02 -2.89 6.76
N PHE A 169 -4.05 -3.70 6.33
CA PHE A 169 -3.51 -4.84 7.07
C PHE A 169 -2.30 -5.48 6.36
N PHE A 170 -1.70 -6.45 7.03
CA PHE A 170 -0.75 -7.41 6.49
C PHE A 170 -1.22 -8.84 6.80
N THR A 171 -1.28 -9.72 5.79
CA THR A 171 -1.62 -11.13 5.93
C THR A 171 -0.44 -12.05 5.63
N PHE A 172 0.23 -11.83 4.49
CA PHE A 172 1.40 -12.60 4.05
C PHE A 172 2.31 -11.76 3.15
N PRO A 173 3.60 -12.10 3.07
CA PRO A 173 4.57 -11.33 2.31
C PRO A 173 4.31 -11.40 0.81
N ILE A 174 4.39 -10.24 0.14
CA ILE A 174 4.41 -10.12 -1.32
C ILE A 174 5.63 -9.30 -1.73
N VAL A 175 6.31 -9.77 -2.76
CA VAL A 175 7.37 -9.01 -3.43
C VAL A 175 6.95 -8.77 -4.87
N THR A 176 7.08 -7.52 -5.33
CA THR A 176 6.78 -7.15 -6.71
C THR A 176 8.03 -6.58 -7.37
N ARG A 177 8.26 -6.98 -8.64
CA ARG A 177 9.36 -6.49 -9.48
C ARG A 177 8.80 -5.99 -10.80
N LEU A 178 8.87 -4.68 -10.99
CA LEU A 178 8.54 -4.04 -12.27
C LEU A 178 9.81 -3.90 -13.10
N PHE A 179 9.74 -4.27 -14.37
CA PHE A 179 10.87 -4.10 -15.27
C PHE A 179 10.42 -3.74 -16.69
N GLY A 180 11.32 -3.09 -17.42
CA GLY A 180 11.07 -2.67 -18.79
C GLY A 180 12.33 -2.10 -19.43
N TYR A 181 12.18 -1.67 -20.67
CA TYR A 181 13.26 -1.10 -21.47
C TYR A 181 12.77 0.15 -22.17
N ASP A 182 13.63 1.21 -22.20
CA ASP A 182 13.38 2.47 -22.89
C ASP A 182 12.10 3.19 -22.42
N GLY A 183 12.15 3.71 -21.21
CA GLY A 183 11.01 4.38 -20.59
C GLY A 183 11.41 5.42 -19.55
N TYR A 184 10.41 5.96 -18.84
CA TYR A 184 10.57 7.02 -17.84
C TYR A 184 10.00 6.59 -16.49
N ASP A 185 10.68 7.00 -15.41
CA ASP A 185 10.18 6.98 -14.05
C ASP A 185 10.53 8.31 -13.39
N GLY A 186 9.55 8.95 -12.70
CA GLY A 186 9.74 10.28 -12.09
C GLY A 186 10.24 11.36 -13.07
N GLY A 187 9.98 11.20 -14.36
CA GLY A 187 10.48 12.10 -15.43
C GLY A 187 11.92 11.81 -15.87
N GLN A 188 12.63 10.87 -15.25
CA GLN A 188 13.96 10.45 -15.65
C GLN A 188 13.88 9.32 -16.67
N HIS A 189 14.69 9.39 -17.75
CA HIS A 189 14.80 8.33 -18.75
C HIS A 189 15.68 7.19 -18.27
N TYR A 190 15.25 5.96 -18.56
CA TYR A 190 15.98 4.72 -18.29
C TYR A 190 16.00 3.87 -19.55
N ASP A 191 17.20 3.47 -20.01
CA ASP A 191 17.36 2.48 -21.07
C ASP A 191 16.94 1.08 -20.59
N LYS A 192 17.11 0.81 -19.31
CA LYS A 192 16.66 -0.39 -18.60
C LYS A 192 16.15 0.00 -17.21
N TYR A 193 14.92 -0.38 -16.92
CA TYR A 193 14.31 -0.23 -15.60
C TYR A 193 14.15 -1.62 -14.96
N ASP A 194 14.46 -1.74 -13.67
CA ASP A 194 14.35 -2.97 -12.90
C ASP A 194 14.30 -2.62 -11.42
N ARG A 195 13.10 -2.52 -10.86
CA ARG A 195 12.88 -2.16 -9.45
C ARG A 195 12.06 -3.22 -8.74
N THR A 196 12.53 -3.64 -7.57
CA THR A 196 11.87 -4.62 -6.71
C THR A 196 11.52 -3.97 -5.38
N VAL A 197 10.28 -4.17 -4.92
CA VAL A 197 9.77 -3.71 -3.62
C VAL A 197 8.95 -4.83 -2.96
N GLY A 198 8.75 -4.75 -1.66
CA GLY A 198 7.92 -5.70 -0.92
C GLY A 198 8.57 -6.16 0.38
N ASP A 199 7.98 -7.17 0.99
CA ASP A 199 8.33 -7.61 2.35
C ASP A 199 9.54 -8.53 2.38
N VAL A 200 10.39 -8.36 3.40
CA VAL A 200 11.53 -9.23 3.70
C VAL A 200 11.13 -10.27 4.75
N GLY A 201 11.46 -11.54 4.49
CA GLY A 201 11.17 -12.65 5.40
C GLY A 201 9.92 -13.44 5.05
N THR A 202 9.63 -14.42 5.88
CA THR A 202 8.43 -15.24 5.86
C THR A 202 7.34 -14.61 6.72
N ARG A 203 6.10 -15.08 6.55
CA ARG A 203 4.98 -14.64 7.40
C ARG A 203 5.26 -14.83 8.89
N ASP A 204 5.75 -15.99 9.28
CA ASP A 204 5.99 -16.31 10.69
C ASP A 204 7.14 -15.47 11.29
N GLU A 205 8.17 -15.16 10.50
CA GLU A 205 9.23 -14.24 10.91
C GLU A 205 8.70 -12.83 11.14
N ILE A 206 7.88 -12.31 10.20
CA ILE A 206 7.27 -10.97 10.31
C ILE A 206 6.33 -10.89 11.51
N PHE A 207 5.46 -11.89 11.74
CA PHE A 207 4.55 -11.92 12.89
C PHE A 207 5.32 -11.98 14.22
N THR A 208 6.39 -12.76 14.27
CA THR A 208 7.25 -12.88 15.45
C THR A 208 8.00 -11.57 15.71
N ALA A 209 8.59 -10.97 14.68
CA ALA A 209 9.28 -9.68 14.77
C ALA A 209 8.31 -8.57 15.21
N TYR A 210 7.12 -8.49 14.62
CA TYR A 210 6.10 -7.50 14.99
C TYR A 210 5.78 -7.57 16.49
N LYS A 211 5.49 -8.76 17.00
CA LYS A 211 5.21 -8.97 18.42
C LYS A 211 6.34 -8.52 19.35
N ASN A 212 7.59 -8.63 18.90
CA ASN A 212 8.77 -8.34 19.72
C ASN A 212 9.25 -6.88 19.62
N GLU A 213 9.05 -6.22 18.47
CA GLU A 213 9.67 -4.94 18.16
C GLU A 213 8.76 -3.72 18.37
N VAL A 214 7.44 -3.88 18.23
CA VAL A 214 6.53 -2.74 18.36
C VAL A 214 6.18 -2.47 19.84
N PRO A 215 5.84 -1.22 20.20
CA PRO A 215 5.30 -0.88 21.50
C PRO A 215 4.04 -1.70 21.87
N ASP A 216 3.75 -1.84 23.16
CA ASP A 216 2.68 -2.72 23.65
C ASP A 216 1.31 -2.37 23.10
N GLU A 217 1.00 -1.10 22.91
CA GLU A 217 -0.23 -0.63 22.29
C GLU A 217 -0.39 -1.11 20.87
N TYR A 218 0.69 -1.22 20.09
CA TYR A 218 0.67 -1.72 18.71
C TYR A 218 0.60 -3.25 18.63
N LYS A 219 0.99 -3.98 19.69
CA LYS A 219 0.83 -5.45 19.75
C LYS A 219 -0.64 -5.86 19.72
N THR A 220 -1.55 -4.96 20.12
CA THR A 220 -3.00 -5.19 20.05
C THR A 220 -3.54 -5.29 18.62
N LEU A 221 -2.76 -4.90 17.62
CA LEU A 221 -3.10 -5.01 16.20
C LEU A 221 -2.82 -6.40 15.61
N LEU A 222 -2.09 -7.24 16.36
CA LEU A 222 -1.77 -8.60 15.95
C LEU A 222 -2.96 -9.53 16.23
N THR A 223 -3.49 -10.14 15.19
CA THR A 223 -4.50 -11.20 15.25
C THR A 223 -3.91 -12.53 14.76
N ASP A 224 -4.64 -13.64 14.87
CA ASP A 224 -4.18 -14.95 14.35
C ASP A 224 -3.98 -14.94 12.83
N LYS A 225 -4.71 -14.09 12.11
CA LYS A 225 -4.72 -14.07 10.66
C LYS A 225 -3.93 -12.90 10.07
N ARG A 226 -3.90 -11.75 10.75
CA ARG A 226 -3.40 -10.49 10.19
C ARG A 226 -2.72 -9.63 11.25
N ILE A 227 -1.87 -8.74 10.80
CA ILE A 227 -1.49 -7.54 11.53
C ILE A 227 -2.36 -6.41 10.94
N MET A 228 -3.31 -5.92 11.74
CA MET A 228 -4.26 -4.89 11.30
C MET A 228 -3.62 -3.51 11.32
N ALA A 229 -3.99 -2.64 10.38
CA ALA A 229 -3.58 -1.24 10.47
C ALA A 229 -4.25 -0.56 11.69
N PRO A 230 -3.61 0.46 12.30
CA PRO A 230 -4.08 1.07 13.54
C PRO A 230 -5.53 1.53 13.48
N CYS A 231 -5.91 2.25 12.42
CA CYS A 231 -7.27 2.77 12.22
C CYS A 231 -8.34 1.68 11.99
N LYS A 232 -7.93 0.44 11.78
CA LYS A 232 -8.86 -0.67 11.52
C LYS A 232 -9.18 -1.52 12.76
N LEU A 233 -8.56 -1.21 13.89
CA LEU A 233 -8.76 -1.99 15.13
C LEU A 233 -8.73 -1.05 16.35
N THR A 234 -7.73 -1.19 17.22
CA THR A 234 -7.71 -0.59 18.57
C THR A 234 -7.41 0.92 18.59
N PHE A 235 -6.95 1.49 17.48
CA PHE A 235 -6.72 2.94 17.32
C PHE A 235 -7.87 3.63 16.58
N ASN A 236 -8.94 2.90 16.20
CA ASN A 236 -10.11 3.49 15.60
C ASN A 236 -10.85 4.41 16.60
N GLU A 237 -11.63 5.35 16.10
CA GLU A 237 -12.43 6.26 16.92
C GLU A 237 -13.31 5.47 17.91
N GLY A 238 -13.30 5.91 19.18
CA GLY A 238 -14.02 5.23 20.26
C GLY A 238 -13.34 3.97 20.82
N GLN A 239 -12.23 3.52 20.27
CA GLN A 239 -11.43 2.41 20.79
C GLN A 239 -10.37 2.90 21.78
N ILE A 240 -9.72 1.95 22.47
CA ILE A 240 -8.79 2.25 23.58
C ILE A 240 -7.67 3.23 23.23
N TYR A 241 -7.17 3.24 22.00
CA TYR A 241 -6.12 4.14 21.50
C TYR A 241 -6.65 5.16 20.48
N GLY A 242 -7.96 5.39 20.40
CA GLY A 242 -8.57 6.33 19.45
C GLY A 242 -8.13 7.79 19.62
N HIS A 243 -7.42 8.11 20.71
CA HIS A 243 -6.83 9.43 21.03
C HIS A 243 -5.30 9.42 21.06
N TYR A 244 -4.66 8.43 20.44
CA TYR A 244 -3.21 8.20 20.54
C TYR A 244 -2.37 9.41 20.09
N PHE A 245 -2.74 10.09 19.02
CA PHE A 245 -2.04 11.27 18.51
C PHE A 245 -2.46 12.60 19.13
N ASP A 246 -3.54 12.65 19.93
CA ASP A 246 -4.13 13.91 20.39
C ASP A 246 -3.14 14.82 21.12
N ASN A 247 -2.32 14.27 22.02
CA ASN A 247 -1.32 15.06 22.75
C ASN A 247 -0.24 15.61 21.80
N TYR A 248 0.22 14.83 20.84
CA TYR A 248 1.21 15.24 19.86
C TYR A 248 0.67 16.32 18.91
N VAL A 249 -0.59 16.17 18.48
CA VAL A 249 -1.31 17.20 17.72
C VAL A 249 -1.45 18.49 18.54
N ASN A 250 -1.80 18.39 19.84
CA ASN A 250 -1.91 19.55 20.72
C ASN A 250 -0.56 20.26 20.91
N GLU A 251 0.53 19.52 21.08
CA GLU A 251 1.89 20.06 21.16
C GLU A 251 2.26 20.82 19.89
N PHE A 252 2.03 20.21 18.71
CA PHE A 252 2.26 20.84 17.41
C PHE A 252 1.48 22.15 17.29
N TRP A 253 0.15 22.13 17.54
CA TRP A 253 -0.69 23.33 17.45
C TRP A 253 -0.23 24.44 18.41
N SER A 254 0.11 24.08 19.64
CA SER A 254 0.59 25.03 20.66
C SER A 254 1.91 25.68 20.28
N LYS A 255 2.83 24.92 19.71
CA LYS A 255 4.13 25.43 19.22
C LYS A 255 3.93 26.49 18.15
N TYR A 256 3.11 26.22 17.16
CA TYR A 256 2.95 27.09 15.99
C TYR A 256 1.90 28.20 16.16
N ILE A 257 1.37 28.41 17.36
CA ILE A 257 0.73 29.69 17.73
C ILE A 257 1.75 30.83 17.73
N ASN A 258 2.95 30.58 18.29
CA ASN A 258 3.99 31.59 18.50
C ASN A 258 5.12 31.51 17.46
N GLU A 259 5.43 30.32 16.99
CA GLU A 259 6.45 30.06 15.98
C GLU A 259 5.81 29.95 14.58
N GLU A 260 6.63 30.07 13.55
CA GLU A 260 6.24 29.81 12.17
C GLU A 260 6.69 28.39 11.77
N LEU A 261 5.79 27.60 11.20
CA LEU A 261 6.13 26.35 10.53
C LEU A 261 6.60 26.67 9.12
N VAL A 262 7.83 26.28 8.79
CA VAL A 262 8.33 26.39 7.41
C VAL A 262 8.79 25.02 6.95
N PHE A 263 8.28 24.58 5.79
CA PHE A 263 8.73 23.36 5.13
C PHE A 263 8.74 23.51 3.60
N THR A 264 9.52 22.66 2.94
CA THR A 264 9.65 22.61 1.48
C THR A 264 9.23 21.23 0.98
N CYS A 265 8.48 21.22 -0.13
CA CYS A 265 8.19 20.03 -0.92
C CYS A 265 8.20 20.39 -2.41
N ASP A 266 7.89 19.45 -3.30
CA ASP A 266 7.89 19.68 -4.76
C ASP A 266 6.93 20.79 -5.21
N ALA A 267 5.88 21.07 -4.41
CA ALA A 267 4.93 22.15 -4.68
C ALA A 267 5.39 23.54 -4.22
N GLY A 268 6.57 23.66 -3.58
CA GLY A 268 7.18 24.92 -3.15
C GLY A 268 7.49 24.99 -1.65
N VAL A 269 7.75 26.20 -1.17
CA VAL A 269 8.01 26.51 0.24
C VAL A 269 6.74 27.05 0.87
N PHE A 270 6.36 26.49 1.99
CA PHE A 270 5.15 26.84 2.74
C PHE A 270 5.49 27.42 4.12
N HIS A 271 4.77 28.46 4.50
CA HIS A 271 4.87 29.15 5.78
C HIS A 271 3.53 29.06 6.49
N GLY A 272 3.47 28.43 7.66
CA GLY A 272 2.22 28.18 8.39
C GLY A 272 2.23 28.77 9.79
N LYS A 273 1.09 29.31 10.24
CA LYS A 273 0.90 29.76 11.61
C LYS A 273 -0.51 29.45 12.09
N VAL A 274 -0.62 28.96 13.34
CA VAL A 274 -1.89 28.63 13.95
C VAL A 274 -2.68 29.89 14.29
N GLN A 275 -3.95 29.91 13.90
CA GLN A 275 -4.95 30.96 14.22
C GLN A 275 -6.26 30.26 14.64
N GLY A 276 -6.48 30.14 15.94
CA GLY A 276 -7.62 29.38 16.47
C GLY A 276 -7.49 27.88 16.22
N ASP A 277 -8.52 27.27 15.62
CA ASP A 277 -8.57 25.84 15.32
C ASP A 277 -7.95 25.47 13.94
N ALA A 278 -7.42 26.46 13.24
CA ALA A 278 -6.83 26.26 11.92
C ALA A 278 -5.38 26.77 11.89
N MET A 279 -4.58 26.20 10.98
CA MET A 279 -3.29 26.70 10.59
C MET A 279 -3.43 27.36 9.22
N ILE A 280 -3.02 28.62 9.12
CA ILE A 280 -3.07 29.39 7.90
C ILE A 280 -1.69 29.38 7.27
N PHE A 281 -1.63 28.95 6.01
CA PHE A 281 -0.40 28.87 5.22
C PHE A 281 -0.37 29.93 4.13
N THR A 282 0.84 30.37 3.81
CA THR A 282 1.20 31.05 2.56
C THR A 282 2.24 30.22 1.84
N ALA A 283 2.34 30.36 0.51
CA ALA A 283 3.39 29.73 -0.28
C ALA A 283 4.26 30.83 -0.92
N GLU A 284 5.57 30.59 -1.01
CA GLU A 284 6.46 31.53 -1.68
C GLU A 284 6.03 31.73 -3.14
N GLY A 285 5.99 33.00 -3.56
CA GLY A 285 5.55 33.36 -4.92
C GLY A 285 4.04 33.30 -5.17
N ASP A 286 3.24 33.07 -4.14
CA ASP A 286 1.78 32.99 -4.21
C ASP A 286 1.14 34.01 -3.25
N SER A 287 0.09 34.69 -3.71
CA SER A 287 -0.65 35.70 -2.91
C SER A 287 -1.84 35.08 -2.14
N GLN A 288 -2.12 33.81 -2.34
CA GLN A 288 -3.24 33.12 -1.69
C GLN A 288 -2.85 32.59 -0.30
N THR A 289 -3.85 32.39 0.53
CA THR A 289 -3.71 31.68 1.80
C THR A 289 -4.41 30.33 1.72
N TYR A 290 -3.86 29.35 2.46
CA TYR A 290 -4.33 27.98 2.50
C TYR A 290 -4.65 27.62 3.95
N THR A 291 -5.74 26.90 4.17
CA THR A 291 -6.23 26.60 5.50
C THR A 291 -6.22 25.12 5.77
N VAL A 292 -5.52 24.70 6.82
CA VAL A 292 -5.54 23.31 7.31
C VAL A 292 -6.13 23.29 8.72
N TYR A 293 -7.12 22.45 8.93
CA TYR A 293 -7.79 22.33 10.23
C TYR A 293 -7.05 21.32 11.11
N LYS A 294 -7.19 21.53 12.45
CA LYS A 294 -6.60 20.65 13.44
C LYS A 294 -7.11 19.22 13.28
N PRO A 295 -6.23 18.22 13.04
CA PRO A 295 -6.66 16.85 12.86
C PRO A 295 -6.95 16.16 14.19
N THR A 296 -7.78 15.12 14.12
CA THR A 296 -7.95 14.09 15.15
C THR A 296 -6.92 12.97 14.95
N THR A 297 -6.79 12.07 15.93
CA THR A 297 -6.02 10.83 15.76
C THR A 297 -6.46 10.04 14.52
N GLN A 298 -7.78 9.97 14.26
CA GLN A 298 -8.33 9.28 13.10
C GLN A 298 -7.93 9.95 11.78
N ASP A 299 -7.96 11.29 11.72
CA ASP A 299 -7.53 12.04 10.54
C ASP A 299 -6.05 11.78 10.21
N VAL A 300 -5.19 11.70 11.24
CA VAL A 300 -3.76 11.38 11.09
C VAL A 300 -3.56 9.98 10.53
N LEU A 301 -4.26 8.98 11.08
CA LEU A 301 -4.06 7.57 10.70
C LEU A 301 -4.66 7.22 9.34
N GLU A 302 -5.76 7.87 8.94
CA GLU A 302 -6.47 7.57 7.70
C GLU A 302 -6.19 8.56 6.56
N GLY A 303 -5.55 9.70 6.83
CA GLY A 303 -5.40 10.76 5.83
C GLY A 303 -6.75 11.25 5.32
N LYS A 304 -7.74 11.37 6.22
CA LYS A 304 -9.12 11.77 5.92
C LYS A 304 -9.55 12.95 6.79
N GLY A 305 -10.83 13.27 6.75
CA GLY A 305 -11.40 14.32 7.60
C GLY A 305 -10.70 15.66 7.38
N ASN A 306 -10.02 16.17 8.40
CA ASN A 306 -9.30 17.44 8.33
C ASN A 306 -7.99 17.37 7.51
N PHE A 307 -7.57 16.17 7.08
CA PHE A 307 -6.47 15.95 6.14
C PHE A 307 -6.92 15.52 4.74
N ASN A 308 -8.18 15.84 4.37
CA ASN A 308 -8.71 15.66 3.02
C ASN A 308 -9.89 16.62 2.77
N LYS A 309 -9.68 17.91 2.97
CA LYS A 309 -10.78 18.92 2.87
C LYS A 309 -10.53 20.06 1.91
N GLY A 310 -9.30 20.30 1.52
CA GLY A 310 -8.93 21.52 0.86
C GLY A 310 -9.01 21.51 -0.67
N ASN A 311 -8.56 22.60 -1.26
CA ASN A 311 -8.21 22.68 -2.68
C ASN A 311 -6.91 21.89 -2.95
N SER A 312 -6.48 21.81 -4.20
CA SER A 312 -5.30 21.00 -4.58
C SER A 312 -4.02 21.34 -3.82
N LYS A 313 -3.78 22.62 -3.44
CA LYS A 313 -2.61 23.02 -2.65
C LYS A 313 -2.80 22.70 -1.16
N GLU A 314 -4.01 22.88 -0.63
CA GLU A 314 -4.33 22.47 0.74
C GLU A 314 -4.17 20.98 0.92
N LEU A 315 -4.62 20.15 -0.04
CA LEU A 315 -4.40 18.69 -0.04
C LEU A 315 -2.91 18.33 -0.04
N VAL A 316 -2.04 19.05 -0.74
CA VAL A 316 -0.58 18.83 -0.65
C VAL A 316 -0.07 19.12 0.75
N ILE A 317 -0.45 20.25 1.35
CA ILE A 317 -0.04 20.61 2.72
C ILE A 317 -0.54 19.56 3.73
N GLU A 318 -1.80 19.15 3.60
CA GLU A 318 -2.44 18.13 4.43
C GLU A 318 -1.70 16.79 4.34
N ALA A 319 -1.30 16.38 3.13
CA ALA A 319 -0.51 15.16 2.91
C ALA A 319 0.87 15.24 3.60
N GLN A 320 1.58 16.37 3.48
CA GLN A 320 2.87 16.59 4.14
C GLN A 320 2.76 16.52 5.68
N LEU A 321 1.74 17.16 6.24
CA LEU A 321 1.50 17.14 7.69
C LEU A 321 1.07 15.75 8.17
N CYS A 322 0.19 15.06 7.44
CA CYS A 322 -0.22 13.70 7.74
C CYS A 322 0.99 12.75 7.78
N ALA A 323 1.86 12.81 6.76
CA ALA A 323 3.10 12.04 6.74
C ALA A 323 4.01 12.39 7.91
N ALA A 324 4.20 13.68 8.21
CA ALA A 324 5.04 14.14 9.31
C ALA A 324 4.54 13.66 10.69
N PHE A 325 3.22 13.64 10.92
CA PHE A 325 2.62 13.10 12.14
C PHE A 325 2.83 11.59 12.24
N ASN A 326 2.51 10.83 11.19
CA ASN A 326 2.71 9.37 11.17
C ASN A 326 4.18 9.00 11.40
N ARG A 327 5.12 9.74 10.81
CA ARG A 327 6.57 9.54 10.94
C ARG A 327 7.16 10.06 12.26
N GLY A 328 6.35 10.78 13.08
CA GLY A 328 6.78 11.34 14.36
C GLY A 328 7.69 12.55 14.26
N VAL A 329 7.70 13.28 13.14
CA VAL A 329 8.59 14.44 12.87
C VAL A 329 7.85 15.77 12.74
N ALA A 330 6.53 15.82 13.00
CA ALA A 330 5.70 17.01 12.76
C ALA A 330 6.22 18.28 13.47
N THR A 331 6.76 18.16 14.68
CA THR A 331 7.32 19.30 15.43
C THR A 331 8.73 19.71 14.99
N THR A 332 9.34 19.00 14.04
CA THR A 332 10.70 19.23 13.52
C THR A 332 10.72 19.28 11.99
N PRO A 333 10.26 20.38 11.36
CA PRO A 333 10.03 20.44 9.92
C PRO A 333 11.27 20.17 9.06
N ASN A 334 12.48 20.41 9.57
CA ASN A 334 13.73 20.05 8.89
C ASN A 334 13.89 18.52 8.69
N ASN A 335 13.09 17.73 9.40
CA ASN A 335 13.11 16.26 9.32
C ASN A 335 11.95 15.70 8.51
N PHE A 336 11.13 16.51 7.85
CA PHE A 336 10.01 16.04 7.03
C PHE A 336 10.46 15.11 5.90
N ASN A 337 11.63 15.39 5.31
CA ASN A 337 12.31 14.55 4.32
C ASN A 337 13.65 14.05 4.85
N ASN A 338 13.66 13.43 6.03
CA ASN A 338 14.85 12.82 6.63
C ASN A 338 14.47 11.49 7.27
N GLU A 339 14.59 10.42 6.48
CA GLU A 339 14.20 9.06 6.87
C GLU A 339 14.97 8.56 8.10
N ASP A 340 16.20 9.01 8.29
CA ASP A 340 17.00 8.68 9.47
C ASP A 340 16.35 9.14 10.79
N GLU A 341 15.41 10.10 10.74
CA GLU A 341 14.72 10.64 11.92
C GLU A 341 13.30 10.10 12.09
N TYR A 342 12.80 9.30 11.15
CA TYR A 342 11.44 8.76 11.21
C TYR A 342 11.29 7.71 12.32
N TYR A 343 10.13 7.70 12.95
CA TYR A 343 9.71 6.75 13.99
C TYR A 343 10.59 6.73 15.24
N LYS A 344 11.38 7.80 15.49
CA LYS A 344 12.19 7.96 16.71
C LYS A 344 11.47 8.68 17.84
N ASN A 345 10.40 9.41 17.55
CA ASN A 345 9.58 10.05 18.58
C ASN A 345 8.80 8.99 19.37
N ASN A 346 8.43 9.31 20.61
CA ASN A 346 7.60 8.46 21.45
C ASN A 346 6.17 8.30 20.92
N VAL A 347 5.71 9.20 20.04
CA VAL A 347 4.43 9.15 19.34
C VAL A 347 4.69 9.15 17.84
N ALA A 348 4.45 8.02 17.20
CA ALA A 348 4.54 7.82 15.76
C ALA A 348 3.68 6.62 15.37
N ASN A 349 3.47 6.41 14.08
CA ASN A 349 2.83 5.20 13.56
C ASN A 349 3.84 4.05 13.52
N PHE A 350 4.06 3.37 14.67
CA PHE A 350 5.01 2.27 14.77
C PHE A 350 4.64 1.04 13.96
N TYR A 351 3.38 0.91 13.54
CA TYR A 351 2.95 -0.08 12.56
C TYR A 351 3.62 0.18 11.20
N ALA A 352 3.51 1.40 10.67
CA ALA A 352 4.18 1.78 9.44
C ALA A 352 5.70 1.66 9.55
N GLY A 353 6.29 2.20 10.64
CA GLY A 353 7.72 2.10 10.92
C GLY A 353 8.24 0.66 10.99
N PHE A 354 7.43 -0.27 11.48
CA PHE A 354 7.77 -1.69 11.46
C PHE A 354 7.87 -2.22 10.02
N PHE A 355 6.88 -1.97 9.17
CA PHE A 355 6.91 -2.45 7.79
C PHE A 355 8.02 -1.81 6.97
N HIS A 356 8.38 -0.56 7.21
CA HIS A 356 9.57 0.05 6.59
C HIS A 356 10.86 -0.71 6.93
N ARG A 357 11.06 -1.09 8.20
CA ARG A 357 12.24 -1.88 8.62
C ARG A 357 12.26 -3.30 8.06
N HIS A 358 11.10 -3.87 7.76
CA HIS A 358 10.93 -5.23 7.24
C HIS A 358 10.60 -5.28 5.74
N ALA A 359 10.91 -4.20 5.01
CA ALA A 359 10.74 -4.09 3.56
C ALA A 359 12.08 -4.00 2.84
N ILE A 360 12.07 -4.38 1.56
CA ILE A 360 13.21 -4.22 0.66
C ILE A 360 13.52 -2.72 0.54
N ASP A 361 14.78 -2.35 0.78
CA ASP A 361 15.29 -0.98 0.73
C ASP A 361 14.50 0.02 1.62
N GLY A 362 13.74 -0.47 2.60
CA GLY A 362 12.96 0.35 3.50
C GLY A 362 11.66 0.92 2.90
N TYR A 363 11.23 0.48 1.71
CA TYR A 363 10.02 0.98 1.06
C TYR A 363 8.79 0.18 1.49
N ALA A 364 7.85 0.85 2.18
CA ALA A 364 6.55 0.30 2.55
C ALA A 364 5.43 1.31 2.26
N TYR A 365 4.18 0.88 2.31
CA TYR A 365 3.00 1.75 2.20
C TYR A 365 2.10 1.48 3.41
N GLY A 366 2.47 2.02 4.58
CA GLY A 366 1.86 1.73 5.87
C GLY A 366 0.73 2.68 6.30
N PHE A 367 0.55 3.83 5.61
CA PHE A 367 -0.53 4.80 5.81
C PHE A 367 -0.79 5.58 4.52
N CYS A 368 -1.91 6.35 4.43
CA CYS A 368 -2.42 6.92 3.18
C CYS A 368 -1.47 7.84 2.39
N TYR A 369 -0.54 8.53 3.04
CA TYR A 369 0.44 9.45 2.40
C TYR A 369 1.87 9.00 2.62
N ASP A 370 2.11 7.69 2.67
CA ASP A 370 3.44 7.13 2.85
C ASP A 370 4.32 7.25 1.59
N ASP A 371 3.71 7.63 0.46
CA ASP A 371 4.39 8.00 -0.78
C ASP A 371 5.01 9.40 -0.77
N VAL A 372 4.68 10.25 0.22
CA VAL A 372 5.34 11.56 0.40
C VAL A 372 6.85 11.35 0.57
N PHE A 373 7.64 12.03 -0.28
CA PHE A 373 9.10 11.90 -0.39
C PHE A 373 9.58 10.50 -0.85
N ASP A 374 8.80 9.81 -1.72
CA ASP A 374 9.16 8.54 -2.36
C ASP A 374 9.44 7.37 -1.40
N HIS A 375 8.81 7.33 -0.22
CA HIS A 375 9.03 6.28 0.78
C HIS A 375 8.15 5.05 0.62
N SER A 376 7.35 4.96 -0.44
CA SER A 376 6.38 3.87 -0.60
C SER A 376 6.83 2.77 -1.55
N THR A 377 6.04 1.70 -1.60
CA THR A 377 6.17 0.61 -2.59
C THR A 377 5.64 0.99 -3.97
N LEU A 378 5.41 2.28 -4.24
CA LEU A 378 4.95 2.72 -5.55
C LEU A 378 5.98 2.39 -6.63
N LEU A 379 5.55 1.62 -7.61
CA LEU A 379 6.30 1.35 -8.83
C LEU A 379 5.65 2.09 -9.98
N HIS A 380 6.44 2.88 -10.70
CA HIS A 380 6.00 3.59 -11.89
C HIS A 380 7.02 3.38 -13.01
N PHE A 381 6.54 3.12 -14.21
CA PHE A 381 7.40 3.11 -15.41
C PHE A 381 6.55 3.22 -16.67
N THR A 382 7.06 3.98 -17.64
CA THR A 382 6.54 3.98 -19.02
C THR A 382 7.17 2.84 -19.82
N ASN A 383 6.40 2.19 -20.70
CA ASN A 383 6.79 1.01 -21.46
C ASN A 383 7.26 -0.20 -20.62
N PRO A 384 6.55 -0.59 -19.53
CA PRO A 384 6.91 -1.78 -18.77
C PRO A 384 6.79 -3.04 -19.62
N THR A 385 7.73 -3.96 -19.45
CA THR A 385 7.66 -5.31 -20.04
C THR A 385 6.79 -6.22 -19.20
N GLY A 386 6.94 -6.15 -17.85
CA GLY A 386 6.18 -7.01 -16.96
C GLY A 386 6.32 -6.65 -15.50
N LEU A 387 5.37 -7.20 -14.73
CA LEU A 387 5.38 -7.21 -13.27
C LEU A 387 5.46 -8.66 -12.79
N ILE A 388 6.51 -9.00 -12.06
CA ILE A 388 6.62 -10.28 -11.36
C ILE A 388 6.08 -10.09 -9.96
N ILE A 389 5.24 -11.02 -9.51
CA ILE A 389 4.58 -11.01 -8.20
C ILE A 389 4.95 -12.32 -7.49
N ASP A 390 5.85 -12.23 -6.52
CA ASP A 390 6.31 -13.36 -5.72
C ASP A 390 5.44 -13.48 -4.46
N LEU A 391 4.72 -14.59 -4.34
CA LEU A 391 3.79 -14.90 -3.29
C LEU A 391 4.44 -15.84 -2.27
N LYS A 392 4.65 -15.33 -1.05
CA LYS A 392 5.41 -16.01 0.01
C LYS A 392 4.51 -16.43 1.18
N TRP A 393 5.06 -17.29 2.06
CA TRP A 393 4.41 -17.66 3.33
C TRP A 393 5.41 -17.71 4.47
#